data_66a52be503263489f560f41c061eb828
#
_entry.id   66a52be503263489f560f41c061eb828
#
_cell.length_a   1.000
_cell.length_b   1.000
_cell.length_c   1.000
_cell.angle_alpha   90.00
_cell.angle_beta   90.00
_cell.angle_gamma   90.00
#
_symmetry.space_group_name_H-M   'P 1'
#
loop_
_entity.id
_entity.type
_entity.pdbx_description
1 polymer ?
#
loop_
_entity_poly.entity_id
_entity_poly.type
_entity_poly.pdbx_seq_one_letter_code
_entity_poly.pdbx_strand_id
1 'polypeptide(L)'
;RRTVMYEFLYFNNANQVIREKKMQKPVKEIMDYLDNCLYGTRFKGEIMRQALKEMDWRQNGDTKILEGRRYAYKGFRNRIAIDGSFSSYEYLQDALLRLQIGFDQKRIDMGVVMVTAQRSEKSKLGTTKQLVAQEMEMLHPTINLPVVIVLFDLGKPGEAYEEKNPEKEKAPSKLKDSKFSDIYLHGDKKYECEPELDE
;
A
#
# COMPACT_ATOMS: atom_id res chain seq x y z
N ARG A 1 -10.55 21.64 -1.83
CA ARG A 1 -9.95 20.54 -1.01
C ARG A 1 -9.84 19.33 -1.89
N ARG A 2 -8.62 18.81 -2.06
CA ARG A 2 -8.36 17.60 -2.83
C ARG A 2 -9.08 16.42 -2.19
N THR A 3 -9.94 15.76 -2.95
CA THR A 3 -10.60 14.53 -2.49
C THR A 3 -9.60 13.37 -2.64
N VAL A 4 -9.19 12.76 -1.54
CA VAL A 4 -8.37 11.55 -1.57
C VAL A 4 -9.26 10.32 -1.70
N MET A 5 -8.76 9.29 -2.38
CA MET A 5 -9.50 8.07 -2.68
C MET A 5 -9.05 6.91 -1.78
N TYR A 6 -8.64 7.23 -0.54
CA TYR A 6 -8.28 6.25 0.47
C TYR A 6 -8.73 6.67 1.87
N GLU A 7 -8.84 5.71 2.78
CA GLU A 7 -9.21 5.91 4.18
C GLU A 7 -8.22 5.19 5.09
N PHE A 8 -7.84 5.83 6.20
CA PHE A 8 -7.03 5.24 7.28
C PHE A 8 -7.90 4.59 8.35
N LEU A 9 -7.60 3.33 8.68
CA LEU A 9 -8.20 2.59 9.79
C LEU A 9 -7.10 2.25 10.81
N TYR A 10 -7.21 2.75 12.03
CA TYR A 10 -6.19 2.60 13.07
C TYR A 10 -6.56 1.50 14.04
N PHE A 11 -5.62 0.57 14.31
CA PHE A 11 -5.78 -0.53 15.27
C PHE A 11 -4.61 -0.58 16.25
N ASN A 12 -4.85 -1.13 17.45
CA ASN A 12 -3.84 -1.40 18.46
C ASN A 12 -2.97 -0.17 18.80
N ASN A 13 -3.59 0.98 19.01
CA ASN A 13 -2.92 2.26 19.34
C ASN A 13 -1.99 2.83 18.24
N ALA A 14 -2.13 2.41 17.00
CA ALA A 14 -1.32 2.91 15.89
C ALA A 14 -1.39 4.44 15.74
N ASN A 15 -2.54 5.04 16.05
CA ASN A 15 -2.71 6.49 16.03
C ASN A 15 -1.77 7.23 17.02
N GLN A 16 -1.56 6.64 18.21
CA GLN A 16 -0.62 7.18 19.18
C GLN A 16 0.83 7.00 18.69
N VAL A 17 1.21 5.80 18.28
CA VAL A 17 2.57 5.49 17.83
C VAL A 17 3.01 6.38 16.66
N ILE A 18 2.16 6.57 15.66
CA ILE A 18 2.49 7.41 14.51
C ILE A 18 2.68 8.88 14.89
N ARG A 19 1.93 9.38 15.88
CA ARG A 19 2.08 10.74 16.42
C ARG A 19 3.38 10.91 17.18
N GLU A 20 3.69 9.99 18.10
CA GLU A 20 4.94 10.00 18.88
C GLU A 20 6.17 9.98 17.98
N LYS A 21 6.12 9.21 16.88
CA LYS A 21 7.18 9.17 15.87
C LYS A 21 7.22 10.38 14.94
N LYS A 22 6.24 11.27 14.98
CA LYS A 22 6.07 12.41 14.07
C LYS A 22 6.01 11.99 12.59
N MET A 23 5.43 10.83 12.33
CA MET A 23 5.39 10.20 11.00
C MET A 23 4.05 10.35 10.28
N GLN A 24 3.07 11.10 10.83
CA GLN A 24 1.77 11.29 10.18
C GLN A 24 1.92 11.90 8.79
N LYS A 25 2.75 12.95 8.67
CA LYS A 25 2.97 13.63 7.41
C LYS A 25 3.68 12.75 6.39
N PRO A 26 4.83 12.10 6.68
CA PRO A 26 5.47 11.18 5.76
C PRO A 26 4.58 10.02 5.29
N VAL A 27 3.79 9.43 6.19
CA VAL A 27 2.84 8.35 5.83
C VAL A 27 1.74 8.89 4.92
N LYS A 28 1.19 10.06 5.24
CA LYS A 28 0.18 10.67 4.39
C LYS A 28 0.73 11.01 3.00
N GLU A 29 1.92 11.57 2.91
CA GLU A 29 2.56 11.94 1.65
C GLU A 29 2.77 10.74 0.73
N ILE A 30 3.24 9.60 1.26
CA ILE A 30 3.37 8.39 0.44
C ILE A 30 2.00 7.83 0.02
N MET A 31 0.98 7.88 0.88
CA MET A 31 -0.36 7.43 0.51
C MET A 31 -0.99 8.35 -0.56
N ASP A 32 -0.83 9.66 -0.44
CA ASP A 32 -1.24 10.63 -1.47
C ASP A 32 -0.54 10.37 -2.81
N TYR A 33 0.75 10.06 -2.76
CA TYR A 33 1.54 9.77 -3.95
C TYR A 33 1.08 8.47 -4.63
N LEU A 34 0.88 7.41 -3.85
CA LEU A 34 0.36 6.13 -4.33
C LEU A 34 -1.06 6.25 -4.91
N ASP A 35 -1.93 6.98 -4.24
CA ASP A 35 -3.28 7.23 -4.73
C ASP A 35 -3.27 7.91 -6.11
N ASN A 36 -2.37 8.87 -6.31
CA ASN A 36 -2.19 9.53 -7.61
C ASN A 36 -1.65 8.59 -8.70
N CYS A 37 -0.71 7.73 -8.35
CA CYS A 37 0.00 6.90 -9.32
C CYS A 37 -0.78 5.64 -9.69
N LEU A 38 -1.56 5.09 -8.74
CA LEU A 38 -2.19 3.79 -8.89
C LEU A 38 -3.63 3.86 -9.40
N TYR A 39 -4.26 5.04 -9.37
CA TYR A 39 -5.64 5.17 -9.82
C TYR A 39 -5.80 4.78 -11.29
N GLY A 40 -6.72 3.87 -11.58
CA GLY A 40 -6.99 3.42 -12.94
C GLY A 40 -5.91 2.58 -13.61
N THR A 41 -4.76 2.33 -12.95
CA THR A 41 -3.67 1.55 -13.54
C THR A 41 -3.86 0.04 -13.39
N ARG A 42 -3.24 -0.72 -14.32
CA ARG A 42 -3.12 -2.19 -14.26
C ARG A 42 -1.84 -2.65 -13.58
N PHE A 43 -0.78 -1.87 -13.62
CA PHE A 43 0.58 -2.23 -13.17
C PHE A 43 0.86 -1.79 -11.72
N LYS A 44 -0.06 -2.15 -10.82
CA LYS A 44 -0.04 -1.63 -9.45
C LYS A 44 1.21 -2.00 -8.66
N GLY A 45 1.69 -3.23 -8.77
CA GLY A 45 2.85 -3.70 -8.03
C GLY A 45 4.15 -2.97 -8.37
N GLU A 46 4.44 -2.80 -9.66
CA GLU A 46 5.64 -2.11 -10.14
C GLU A 46 5.62 -0.63 -9.81
N ILE A 47 4.49 0.03 -10.08
CA ILE A 47 4.32 1.46 -9.79
C ILE A 47 4.43 1.73 -8.29
N MET A 48 3.82 0.88 -7.45
CA MET A 48 3.93 0.96 -6.01
C MET A 48 5.38 0.86 -5.54
N ARG A 49 6.13 -0.12 -6.05
CA ARG A 49 7.53 -0.33 -5.69
C ARG A 49 8.39 0.87 -6.06
N GLN A 50 8.18 1.41 -7.25
CA GLN A 50 8.90 2.60 -7.72
C GLN A 50 8.55 3.83 -6.87
N ALA A 51 7.26 4.05 -6.58
CA ALA A 51 6.80 5.16 -5.75
C ALA A 51 7.38 5.10 -4.32
N LEU A 52 7.40 3.93 -3.72
CA LEU A 52 8.01 3.72 -2.39
C LEU A 52 9.51 4.03 -2.41
N LYS A 53 10.22 3.65 -3.48
CA LYS A 53 11.64 3.97 -3.66
C LYS A 53 11.88 5.47 -3.82
N GLU A 54 11.09 6.14 -4.64
CA GLU A 54 11.21 7.59 -4.90
C GLU A 54 10.91 8.45 -3.68
N MET A 55 10.04 7.97 -2.80
CA MET A 55 9.64 8.66 -1.57
C MET A 55 10.43 8.23 -0.33
N ASP A 56 11.59 7.58 -0.53
CA ASP A 56 12.49 7.12 0.54
C ASP A 56 11.88 6.11 1.53
N TRP A 57 10.95 5.29 1.04
CA TRP A 57 10.35 4.19 1.80
C TRP A 57 10.95 2.83 1.46
N ARG A 58 11.82 2.74 0.46
CA ARG A 58 12.43 1.50 0.03
C ARG A 58 13.92 1.69 -0.21
N GLN A 59 14.71 1.45 0.82
CA GLN A 59 16.16 1.40 0.76
C GLN A 59 16.64 -0.05 0.72
N ASN A 60 17.79 -0.30 0.10
CA ASN A 60 18.32 -1.65 -0.03
C ASN A 60 18.63 -2.26 1.35
N GLY A 61 18.06 -3.42 1.61
CA GLY A 61 18.31 -4.20 2.83
C GLY A 61 17.31 -3.99 3.96
N ASP A 62 16.73 -2.79 4.10
CA ASP A 62 15.86 -2.45 5.26
C ASP A 62 14.52 -3.18 5.25
N THR A 63 14.05 -3.63 4.08
CA THR A 63 12.76 -4.30 3.94
C THR A 63 12.81 -5.82 4.21
N LYS A 64 13.97 -6.43 4.30
CA LYS A 64 14.10 -7.88 4.49
C LYS A 64 13.73 -8.30 5.91
N ILE A 65 12.89 -9.32 6.02
CA ILE A 65 12.47 -9.94 7.29
C ILE A 65 13.37 -11.12 7.62
N LEU A 66 13.69 -11.94 6.61
CA LEU A 66 14.58 -13.10 6.73
C LEU A 66 15.73 -12.97 5.74
N GLU A 67 16.96 -13.14 6.23
CA GLU A 67 18.14 -13.22 5.37
C GLU A 67 18.11 -14.49 4.52
N GLY A 68 18.55 -14.37 3.28
CA GLY A 68 18.57 -15.49 2.33
C GLY A 68 17.20 -15.93 1.80
N ARG A 69 16.13 -15.21 2.16
CA ARG A 69 14.77 -15.42 1.67
C ARG A 69 14.20 -14.14 1.07
N ARG A 70 13.29 -14.28 0.12
CA ARG A 70 12.58 -13.13 -0.45
C ARG A 70 11.36 -12.74 0.38
N TYR A 71 11.46 -12.83 1.67
CA TYR A 71 10.42 -12.47 2.63
C TYR A 71 10.69 -11.06 3.14
N ALA A 72 9.95 -10.09 2.60
CA ALA A 72 10.24 -8.67 2.80
C ALA A 72 8.98 -7.82 2.88
N TYR A 73 9.09 -6.67 3.54
CA TYR A 73 8.08 -5.61 3.45
C TYR A 73 8.12 -4.95 2.07
N LYS A 74 7.07 -4.24 1.71
CA LYS A 74 7.05 -3.40 0.51
C LYS A 74 7.82 -2.10 0.72
N GLY A 75 7.77 -1.53 1.92
CA GLY A 75 8.51 -0.33 2.29
C GLY A 75 8.87 -0.31 3.77
N PHE A 76 9.85 0.52 4.12
CA PHE A 76 10.32 0.69 5.49
C PHE A 76 10.94 2.09 5.69
N ARG A 77 10.55 2.76 6.75
CA ARG A 77 11.13 4.04 7.16
C ARG A 77 10.87 4.31 8.64
N ASN A 78 11.90 4.72 9.39
CA ASN A 78 11.81 5.05 10.81
C ASN A 78 11.07 3.99 11.65
N ARG A 79 11.39 2.70 11.42
CA ARG A 79 10.78 1.54 12.09
C ARG A 79 9.26 1.40 11.87
N ILE A 80 8.75 2.01 10.81
CA ILE A 80 7.42 1.78 10.28
C ILE A 80 7.56 0.97 8.99
N ALA A 81 6.92 -0.18 8.90
CA ALA A 81 6.92 -1.00 7.69
C ALA A 81 5.60 -0.85 6.94
N ILE A 82 5.69 -0.72 5.62
CA ILE A 82 4.55 -0.72 4.71
C ILE A 82 4.49 -2.06 4.01
N ASP A 83 3.34 -2.69 3.99
CA ASP A 83 3.07 -3.95 3.31
C ASP A 83 1.66 -3.93 2.69
N GLY A 84 1.27 -5.02 2.06
CA GLY A 84 -0.04 -5.18 1.44
C GLY A 84 0.01 -5.35 -0.06
N SER A 85 -1.15 -5.57 -0.64
CA SER A 85 -1.33 -5.80 -2.06
C SER A 85 -2.67 -5.23 -2.53
N PHE A 86 -2.72 -4.83 -3.79
CA PHE A 86 -3.95 -4.36 -4.43
C PHE A 86 -4.61 -5.43 -5.33
N SER A 87 -4.06 -6.62 -5.38
CA SER A 87 -4.55 -7.70 -6.25
C SER A 87 -5.60 -8.60 -5.58
N SER A 88 -5.53 -8.79 -4.26
CA SER A 88 -6.48 -9.61 -3.51
C SER A 88 -6.55 -9.18 -2.05
N TYR A 89 -7.75 -9.31 -1.45
CA TYR A 89 -7.94 -9.09 -0.02
C TYR A 89 -7.26 -10.17 0.85
N GLU A 90 -7.14 -11.38 0.36
CA GLU A 90 -6.52 -12.50 1.08
C GLU A 90 -5.09 -12.19 1.54
N TYR A 91 -4.41 -11.29 0.83
CA TYR A 91 -3.06 -10.85 1.21
C TYR A 91 -3.00 -9.95 2.46
N LEU A 92 -4.14 -9.54 3.03
CA LEU A 92 -4.15 -8.82 4.29
C LEU A 92 -3.54 -9.65 5.43
N GLN A 93 -3.90 -10.92 5.54
CA GLN A 93 -3.40 -11.81 6.58
C GLN A 93 -1.89 -12.05 6.43
N ASP A 94 -1.42 -12.28 5.22
CA ASP A 94 0.01 -12.43 4.93
C ASP A 94 0.81 -11.17 5.33
N ALA A 95 0.31 -10.01 4.96
CA ALA A 95 0.92 -8.74 5.34
C ALA A 95 0.95 -8.55 6.86
N LEU A 96 -0.17 -8.81 7.54
CA LEU A 96 -0.26 -8.71 8.99
C LEU A 96 0.72 -9.68 9.69
N LEU A 97 0.86 -10.90 9.18
CA LEU A 97 1.80 -11.88 9.74
C LEU A 97 3.25 -11.43 9.58
N ARG A 98 3.63 -10.93 8.40
CA ARG A 98 4.99 -10.38 8.20
C ARG A 98 5.29 -9.22 9.13
N LEU A 99 4.33 -8.32 9.29
CA LEU A 99 4.47 -7.16 10.19
C LEU A 99 4.53 -7.59 11.65
N GLN A 100 3.72 -8.56 12.06
CA GLN A 100 3.74 -9.09 13.43
C GLN A 100 5.09 -9.72 13.76
N ILE A 101 5.66 -10.52 12.85
CA ILE A 101 7.01 -11.10 13.03
C ILE A 101 8.04 -9.99 13.26
N GLY A 102 8.02 -8.94 12.44
CA GLY A 102 8.94 -7.82 12.61
C GLY A 102 8.76 -7.07 13.93
N PHE A 103 7.51 -6.93 14.38
CA PHE A 103 7.17 -6.31 15.65
C PHE A 103 7.66 -7.14 16.84
N ASP A 104 7.42 -8.44 16.83
CA ASP A 104 7.86 -9.37 17.88
C ASP A 104 9.39 -9.42 17.97
N GLN A 105 10.08 -9.32 16.84
CA GLN A 105 11.53 -9.22 16.76
C GLN A 105 12.07 -7.83 17.11
N LYS A 106 11.22 -6.86 17.46
CA LYS A 106 11.58 -5.47 17.75
C LYS A 106 12.30 -4.75 16.61
N ARG A 107 12.02 -5.14 15.37
CA ARG A 107 12.56 -4.51 14.16
C ARG A 107 11.70 -3.35 13.68
N ILE A 108 10.40 -3.43 13.93
CA ILE A 108 9.44 -2.35 13.64
C ILE A 108 8.64 -2.01 14.88
N ASP A 109 8.09 -0.80 14.93
CA ASP A 109 7.23 -0.32 16.01
C ASP A 109 5.76 -0.31 15.58
N MET A 110 5.48 -0.22 14.29
CA MET A 110 4.14 -0.32 13.72
C MET A 110 4.18 -0.71 12.25
N GLY A 111 3.04 -1.15 11.75
CA GLY A 111 2.82 -1.46 10.35
C GLY A 111 1.78 -0.56 9.67
N VAL A 112 1.89 -0.48 8.35
CA VAL A 112 0.87 0.11 7.47
C VAL A 112 0.55 -0.92 6.39
N VAL A 113 -0.72 -1.32 6.28
CA VAL A 113 -1.16 -2.30 5.28
C VAL A 113 -2.06 -1.63 4.26
N MET A 114 -1.68 -1.72 3.00
CA MET A 114 -2.45 -1.20 1.88
C MET A 114 -3.36 -2.29 1.32
N VAL A 115 -4.64 -2.00 1.17
CA VAL A 115 -5.63 -2.92 0.60
C VAL A 115 -6.59 -2.19 -0.33
N THR A 116 -7.20 -2.92 -1.25
CA THR A 116 -8.21 -2.39 -2.16
C THR A 116 -9.56 -2.34 -1.47
N ALA A 117 -10.23 -1.21 -1.51
CA ALA A 117 -11.62 -1.07 -1.07
C ALA A 117 -12.57 -1.81 -2.03
N GLN A 118 -13.62 -2.39 -1.48
CA GLN A 118 -14.68 -3.03 -2.25
C GLN A 118 -15.46 -1.98 -3.04
N ARG A 119 -15.58 -2.17 -4.35
CA ARG A 119 -16.24 -1.20 -5.25
C ARG A 119 -17.76 -1.25 -5.20
N SER A 120 -18.33 -2.40 -4.87
CA SER A 120 -19.77 -2.62 -4.73
C SER A 120 -20.03 -3.87 -3.91
N GLU A 121 -21.23 -4.01 -3.36
CA GLU A 121 -21.66 -5.20 -2.61
C GLU A 121 -21.55 -6.52 -3.42
N LYS A 122 -21.63 -6.44 -4.74
CA LYS A 122 -21.47 -7.58 -5.65
C LYS A 122 -20.03 -7.90 -6.00
N SER A 123 -19.08 -7.05 -5.63
CA SER A 123 -17.66 -7.27 -5.92
C SER A 123 -17.10 -8.33 -4.98
N LYS A 124 -16.46 -9.35 -5.55
CA LYS A 124 -15.71 -10.34 -4.78
C LYS A 124 -14.28 -9.88 -4.45
N LEU A 125 -13.86 -8.75 -5.03
CA LEU A 125 -12.53 -8.19 -4.83
C LEU A 125 -12.61 -6.97 -3.91
N GLY A 126 -11.61 -6.84 -3.06
CA GLY A 126 -11.51 -5.75 -2.11
C GLY A 126 -12.25 -6.05 -0.81
N THR A 127 -12.21 -5.09 0.11
CA THR A 127 -12.78 -5.20 1.43
C THR A 127 -13.51 -3.92 1.83
N THR A 128 -14.26 -4.00 2.93
CA THR A 128 -14.94 -2.87 3.56
C THR A 128 -14.34 -2.59 4.92
N LYS A 129 -14.56 -1.38 5.43
CA LYS A 129 -14.18 -0.98 6.79
C LYS A 129 -14.72 -1.95 7.85
N GLN A 130 -15.96 -2.39 7.70
CA GLN A 130 -16.60 -3.31 8.63
C GLN A 130 -15.93 -4.68 8.63
N LEU A 131 -15.65 -5.22 7.45
CA LEU A 131 -14.95 -6.51 7.31
C LEU A 131 -13.54 -6.47 7.88
N VAL A 132 -12.80 -5.39 7.63
CA VAL A 132 -11.47 -5.19 8.21
C VAL A 132 -11.54 -5.15 9.73
N ALA A 133 -12.49 -4.42 10.31
CA ALA A 133 -12.66 -4.35 11.76
C ALA A 133 -12.98 -5.72 12.38
N GLN A 134 -13.89 -6.48 11.77
CA GLN A 134 -14.23 -7.84 12.21
C GLN A 134 -13.01 -8.78 12.13
N GLU A 135 -12.24 -8.70 11.06
CA GLU A 135 -11.06 -9.54 10.88
C GLU A 135 -9.97 -9.20 11.90
N MET A 136 -9.73 -7.93 12.16
CA MET A 136 -8.77 -7.49 13.18
C MET A 136 -9.19 -7.94 14.58
N GLU A 137 -10.49 -7.94 14.89
CA GLU A 137 -11.01 -8.46 16.16
C GLU A 137 -10.78 -9.98 16.28
N MET A 138 -11.05 -10.74 15.22
CA MET A 138 -10.82 -12.19 15.18
C MET A 138 -9.34 -12.57 15.33
N LEU A 139 -8.45 -11.76 14.77
CA LEU A 139 -7.01 -12.01 14.80
C LEU A 139 -6.36 -11.60 16.12
N HIS A 140 -7.05 -10.86 16.98
CA HIS A 140 -6.55 -10.50 18.31
C HIS A 140 -6.63 -11.71 19.27
N PRO A 141 -5.63 -11.99 20.10
CA PRO A 141 -4.37 -11.24 20.33
C PRO A 141 -3.19 -11.69 19.44
N THR A 142 -3.40 -12.60 18.51
CA THR A 142 -2.33 -13.11 17.63
C THR A 142 -1.68 -11.97 16.84
N ILE A 143 -2.49 -11.07 16.28
CA ILE A 143 -2.05 -9.82 15.69
C ILE A 143 -2.32 -8.70 16.70
N ASN A 144 -1.28 -8.20 17.32
CA ASN A 144 -1.36 -7.17 18.36
C ASN A 144 -0.47 -5.96 18.10
N LEU A 145 0.31 -5.97 17.00
CA LEU A 145 1.12 -4.82 16.65
C LEU A 145 0.23 -3.59 16.38
N PRO A 146 0.73 -2.37 16.68
CA PRO A 146 0.11 -1.16 16.17
C PRO A 146 0.09 -1.18 14.62
N VAL A 147 -1.08 -1.07 14.02
CA VAL A 147 -1.21 -1.15 12.57
C VAL A 147 -2.27 -0.19 12.03
N VAL A 148 -1.95 0.44 10.91
CA VAL A 148 -2.87 1.24 10.11
C VAL A 148 -3.21 0.46 8.85
N ILE A 149 -4.49 0.23 8.61
CA ILE A 149 -4.96 -0.35 7.35
C ILE A 149 -5.48 0.77 6.48
N VAL A 150 -4.98 0.86 5.26
CA VAL A 150 -5.32 1.90 4.30
C VAL A 150 -6.15 1.30 3.18
N LEU A 151 -7.42 1.68 3.13
CA LEU A 151 -8.35 1.26 2.08
C LEU A 151 -8.26 2.22 0.90
N PHE A 152 -7.86 1.72 -0.28
CA PHE A 152 -7.77 2.50 -1.51
C PHE A 152 -8.92 2.18 -2.46
N ASP A 153 -9.64 3.19 -2.91
CA ASP A 153 -10.47 3.11 -4.11
C ASP A 153 -9.64 3.52 -5.33
N LEU A 154 -9.07 2.55 -6.01
CA LEU A 154 -8.17 2.78 -7.14
C LEU A 154 -8.88 2.85 -8.50
N GLY A 155 -10.20 2.93 -8.52
CA GLY A 155 -10.97 2.95 -9.76
C GLY A 155 -10.87 1.64 -10.57
N LYS A 156 -11.47 1.64 -11.75
CA LYS A 156 -11.35 0.52 -12.69
C LYS A 156 -10.11 0.71 -13.57
N PRO A 157 -9.45 -0.37 -14.00
CA PRO A 157 -8.38 -0.27 -14.98
C PRO A 157 -8.81 0.50 -16.24
N GLY A 158 -8.06 1.54 -16.59
CA GLY A 158 -8.39 2.44 -17.72
C GLY A 158 -9.41 3.53 -17.39
N GLU A 159 -9.91 3.62 -16.16
CA GLU A 159 -10.77 4.73 -15.75
C GLU A 159 -9.96 6.03 -15.69
N ALA A 160 -10.46 7.07 -16.36
CA ALA A 160 -9.80 8.36 -16.34
C ALA A 160 -9.92 8.99 -14.95
N TYR A 161 -8.79 9.43 -14.43
CA TYR A 161 -8.71 10.05 -13.12
C TYR A 161 -9.49 11.37 -13.05
N GLU A 162 -9.55 12.08 -14.16
CA GLU A 162 -10.20 13.37 -14.34
C GLU A 162 -11.71 13.34 -14.06
N GLU A 163 -12.36 12.21 -14.30
CA GLU A 163 -13.79 12.06 -14.07
C GLU A 163 -14.17 12.16 -12.58
N LYS A 164 -13.25 11.78 -11.69
CA LYS A 164 -13.48 11.81 -10.24
C LYS A 164 -12.75 12.93 -9.53
N ASN A 165 -11.65 13.42 -10.09
CA ASN A 165 -10.83 14.45 -9.46
C ASN A 165 -9.92 15.18 -10.46
N PRO A 166 -10.41 16.23 -11.11
CA PRO A 166 -9.66 16.97 -12.14
C PRO A 166 -8.35 17.60 -11.64
N GLU A 167 -8.19 17.77 -10.32
CA GLU A 167 -6.96 18.33 -9.75
C GLU A 167 -5.78 17.33 -9.78
N LYS A 168 -6.06 16.06 -10.06
CA LYS A 168 -5.03 15.02 -10.11
C LYS A 168 -4.48 14.79 -11.53
N GLU A 169 -4.78 15.65 -12.49
CA GLU A 169 -4.31 15.55 -13.87
C GLU A 169 -2.79 15.45 -14.04
N LYS A 170 -2.06 15.76 -12.99
CA LYS A 170 -0.60 15.72 -13.03
C LYS A 170 -0.12 14.60 -12.13
N ALA A 171 0.09 13.42 -12.74
CA ALA A 171 1.01 12.47 -12.13
C ALA A 171 2.30 13.21 -11.76
N PRO A 172 2.89 12.96 -10.58
CA PRO A 172 4.14 13.60 -10.20
C PRO A 172 5.16 13.51 -11.33
N SER A 173 5.83 14.61 -11.62
CA SER A 173 6.77 14.71 -12.75
C SER A 173 7.84 13.63 -12.75
N LYS A 174 8.21 13.14 -11.58
CA LYS A 174 9.17 12.04 -11.41
C LYS A 174 8.72 10.72 -12.03
N LEU A 175 7.41 10.42 -12.01
CA LEU A 175 6.88 9.21 -12.65
C LEU A 175 6.69 9.37 -14.16
N LYS A 176 6.47 10.59 -14.64
CA LYS A 176 6.37 10.86 -16.07
C LYS A 176 7.65 10.59 -16.84
N ASP A 177 8.78 10.78 -16.18
CA ASP A 177 10.11 10.58 -16.75
C ASP A 177 10.67 9.19 -16.41
N SER A 178 9.91 8.34 -15.73
CA SER A 178 10.34 7.01 -15.34
C SER A 178 9.97 5.96 -16.38
N LYS A 179 10.72 4.87 -16.41
CA LYS A 179 10.44 3.70 -17.23
C LYS A 179 9.00 3.17 -17.05
N PHE A 180 8.44 3.37 -15.87
CA PHE A 180 7.08 2.91 -15.54
C PHE A 180 5.99 3.82 -16.08
N SER A 181 6.25 5.13 -16.24
CA SER A 181 5.30 6.01 -16.89
C SER A 181 5.15 5.69 -18.37
N ASP A 182 6.24 5.27 -19.03
CA ASP A 182 6.20 4.84 -20.44
C ASP A 182 5.40 3.54 -20.60
N ILE A 183 5.54 2.61 -19.66
CA ILE A 183 4.73 1.39 -19.60
C ILE A 183 3.25 1.73 -19.42
N TYR A 184 2.96 2.67 -18.56
CA TYR A 184 1.59 3.09 -18.27
C TYR A 184 0.93 3.82 -19.47
N LEU A 185 1.68 4.70 -20.16
CA LEU A 185 1.18 5.48 -21.28
C LEU A 185 1.04 4.65 -22.57
N HIS A 186 1.80 3.58 -22.72
CA HIS A 186 1.84 2.73 -23.90
C HIS A 186 1.20 1.35 -23.66
N GLY A 187 0.28 1.25 -22.75
CA GLY A 187 -0.31 0.06 -22.13
C GLY A 187 -0.86 -1.05 -23.02
N ASP A 188 -0.72 -0.98 -24.34
CA ASP A 188 -1.10 -2.04 -25.27
C ASP A 188 0.08 -2.86 -25.80
N LYS A 189 1.30 -2.54 -25.43
CA LYS A 189 2.49 -3.24 -25.93
C LYS A 189 3.19 -4.06 -24.86
N LYS A 190 2.91 -5.37 -24.87
CA LYS A 190 3.84 -6.46 -24.49
C LYS A 190 4.55 -6.39 -23.14
N TYR A 191 3.99 -5.76 -22.16
CA TYR A 191 4.33 -6.07 -20.81
C TYR A 191 3.21 -6.96 -20.27
N GLU A 192 3.08 -8.19 -20.83
CA GLU A 192 2.71 -9.28 -19.98
C GLU A 192 3.71 -9.17 -18.83
N CYS A 193 3.27 -8.61 -17.72
CA CYS A 193 3.97 -8.82 -16.47
C CYS A 193 4.00 -10.34 -16.38
N GLU A 194 5.14 -10.95 -16.70
CA GLU A 194 5.41 -12.21 -16.06
C GLU A 194 5.03 -11.96 -14.62
N PRO A 195 4.13 -12.76 -14.03
CA PRO A 195 3.85 -12.61 -12.63
C PRO A 195 5.23 -12.60 -12.03
N GLU A 196 5.68 -11.42 -11.55
CA GLU A 196 6.85 -11.40 -10.74
C GLU A 196 6.48 -12.41 -9.69
N LEU A 197 7.08 -13.56 -9.82
CA LEU A 197 7.27 -14.44 -8.72
C LEU A 197 7.85 -13.51 -7.69
N ASP A 198 6.97 -12.90 -6.87
CA ASP A 198 7.34 -12.28 -5.62
C ASP A 198 7.94 -13.41 -4.81
N GLU A 199 9.11 -13.75 -5.25
CA GLU A 199 9.98 -14.67 -4.58
C GLU A 199 10.58 -13.98 -3.38
#